data_4a04cef15e3004f70bfba7346e54a389
#
_entry.id   4a04cef15e3004f70bfba7346e54a389
#
_cell.length_a   1.000
_cell.length_b   1.000
_cell.length_c   1.000
_cell.angle_alpha   90.00
_cell.angle_beta   90.00
_cell.angle_gamma   90.00
#
_symmetry.space_group_name_H-M   'P 1'
#
loop_
_entity.id
_entity.type
_entity.pdbx_description
1 polymer ?
#
loop_
_entity_poly.entity_id
_entity_poly.type
_entity_poly.pdbx_seq_one_letter_code
_entity_poly.pdbx_strand_id
1 'polypeptide(L)'
;ALDHDGHFVDNIIDERIDLEKIVEVKMQIEELHKALATLTKEERELMEAIFYREESLRSISRKEKVTHQAIGQRRDRILEKLRKILENKI
;
A
#
# COMPACT_ATOMS: atom_id res chain seq x y z
N ALA A 1 5.12 -13.23 7.25
CA ALA A 1 5.24 -13.49 7.54
C ALA A 1 5.94 -13.48 8.04
N LEU A 2 5.75 -13.46 8.13
CA LEU A 2 6.48 -13.56 8.67
C LEU A 2 6.96 -14.66 8.80
N ASP A 3 7.89 -14.83 8.89
CA ASP A 3 8.55 -15.85 9.09
C ASP A 3 7.96 -16.60 10.14
N HIS A 4 7.47 -17.70 9.83
CA HIS A 4 6.81 -18.49 10.78
C HIS A 4 7.67 -18.79 11.98
N ASP A 5 8.95 -18.58 11.88
CA ASP A 5 9.79 -18.77 13.03
C ASP A 5 10.12 -17.44 13.69
N GLY A 6 9.47 -16.36 13.26
CA GLY A 6 9.63 -15.09 13.93
C GLY A 6 10.93 -14.38 13.69
N HIS A 7 11.63 -14.75 12.63
CA HIS A 7 12.91 -14.14 12.34
C HIS A 7 12.86 -12.64 12.29
N PHE A 8 11.84 -12.08 11.69
CA PHE A 8 11.73 -10.64 11.59
C PHE A 8 11.61 -10.02 12.98
N VAL A 9 10.76 -10.61 13.81
CA VAL A 9 10.55 -10.10 15.15
C VAL A 9 11.81 -10.29 16.00
N ASP A 10 12.45 -11.44 15.85
CA ASP A 10 13.66 -11.70 16.60
C ASP A 10 14.77 -10.73 16.24
N ASN A 11 14.92 -10.41 14.98
CA ASN A 11 15.93 -9.45 14.56
C ASN A 11 15.66 -8.08 15.14
N ILE A 12 14.40 -7.68 15.19
CA ILE A 12 14.04 -6.41 15.78
C ILE A 12 14.40 -6.37 17.23
N ILE A 13 14.10 -7.44 17.96
CA ILE A 13 14.39 -7.51 19.39
C ILE A 13 15.88 -7.57 19.64
N ASP A 14 16.59 -8.39 18.91
CA ASP A 14 18.01 -8.58 19.12
C ASP A 14 18.83 -7.34 18.87
N GLU A 15 18.37 -6.48 17.98
CA GLU A 15 19.09 -5.27 17.68
C GLU A 15 18.72 -4.13 18.61
N ARG A 16 18.03 -4.48 19.71
CA ARG A 16 17.70 -3.50 20.65
C ARG A 16 17.00 -2.40 20.07
N ILE A 17 15.98 -2.67 19.58
CA ILE A 17 15.13 -1.83 18.96
C ILE A 17 15.21 -0.44 19.31
N ASP A 18 15.35 0.31 18.34
CA ASP A 18 15.20 1.71 18.35
C ASP A 18 13.71 1.99 18.46
N LEU A 19 13.29 2.38 19.62
CA LEU A 19 11.88 2.71 19.86
C LEU A 19 11.42 3.85 18.96
N GLU A 20 12.33 4.77 18.64
CA GLU A 20 12.00 5.86 17.75
C GLU A 20 11.63 5.34 16.37
N LYS A 21 12.34 4.33 15.88
CA LYS A 21 12.01 3.72 14.60
C LYS A 21 10.66 3.06 14.62
N ILE A 22 10.32 2.37 15.72
CA ILE A 22 9.03 1.72 15.83
C ILE A 22 7.92 2.75 15.80
N VAL A 23 8.08 3.83 16.53
CA VAL A 23 7.08 4.89 16.55
C VAL A 23 6.96 5.52 15.18
N GLU A 24 8.09 5.75 14.53
CA GLU A 24 8.09 6.34 13.20
C GLU A 24 7.36 5.48 12.19
N VAL A 25 7.63 4.18 12.19
CA VAL A 25 6.96 3.26 11.28
C VAL A 25 5.46 3.23 11.56
N LYS A 26 5.09 3.21 12.84
CA LYS A 26 3.69 3.21 13.21
C LYS A 26 2.97 4.47 12.74
N MET A 27 3.62 5.61 12.86
CA MET A 27 3.07 6.86 12.38
C MET A 27 2.91 6.85 10.86
N GLN A 28 3.88 6.29 10.15
CA GLN A 28 3.79 6.18 8.71
C GLN A 28 2.62 5.29 8.29
N ILE A 29 2.37 4.23 9.02
CA ILE A 29 1.24 3.35 8.74
C ILE A 29 -0.07 4.09 8.96
N GLU A 30 -0.18 4.88 10.03
CA GLU A 30 -1.37 5.65 10.29
C GLU A 30 -1.63 6.68 9.19
N GLU A 31 -0.57 7.35 8.72
CA GLU A 31 -0.70 8.30 7.64
C GLU A 31 -1.12 7.62 6.35
N LEU A 32 -0.59 6.42 6.10
CA LEU A 32 -0.99 5.64 4.94
C LEU A 32 -2.47 5.28 5.02
N HIS A 33 -2.94 4.86 6.20
CA HIS A 33 -4.35 4.53 6.38
C HIS A 33 -5.24 5.74 6.14
N LYS A 34 -4.82 6.91 6.61
CA LYS A 34 -5.57 8.14 6.37
C LYS A 34 -5.61 8.48 4.89
N ALA A 35 -4.48 8.32 4.22
CA ALA A 35 -4.41 8.58 2.79
C ALA A 35 -5.32 7.62 2.02
N LEU A 36 -5.30 6.35 2.38
CA LEU A 36 -6.16 5.36 1.73
C LEU A 36 -7.63 5.67 1.96
N ALA A 37 -7.96 6.23 3.12
CA ALA A 37 -9.34 6.59 3.43
C ALA A 37 -9.87 7.71 2.53
N THR A 38 -8.97 8.48 1.89
CA THR A 38 -9.41 9.53 0.98
C THR A 38 -9.77 9.01 -0.40
N LEU A 39 -9.43 7.76 -0.68
CA LEU A 39 -9.73 7.18 -1.98
C LEU A 39 -11.20 6.81 -2.09
N THR A 40 -11.72 6.84 -3.31
CA THR A 40 -13.08 6.37 -3.55
C THR A 40 -13.10 4.86 -3.37
N LYS A 41 -14.30 4.30 -3.30
CA LYS A 41 -14.45 2.87 -3.16
C LYS A 41 -13.80 2.14 -4.34
N GLU A 42 -14.01 2.64 -5.56
CA GLU A 42 -13.45 2.02 -6.75
C GLU A 42 -11.93 2.09 -6.75
N GLU A 43 -11.39 3.21 -6.32
CA GLU A 43 -9.94 3.37 -6.24
C GLU A 43 -9.34 2.39 -5.23
N ARG A 44 -9.97 2.25 -4.08
CA ARG A 44 -9.49 1.32 -3.07
C ARG A 44 -9.57 -0.12 -3.56
N GLU A 45 -10.67 -0.48 -4.21
CA GLU A 45 -10.81 -1.83 -4.72
C GLU A 45 -9.75 -2.15 -5.76
N LEU A 46 -9.42 -1.19 -6.60
CA LEU A 46 -8.36 -1.38 -7.59
C LEU A 46 -7.02 -1.60 -6.91
N MET A 47 -6.69 -0.80 -5.92
CA MET A 47 -5.43 -0.94 -5.22
C MET A 47 -5.35 -2.25 -4.46
N GLU A 48 -6.46 -2.68 -3.86
CA GLU A 48 -6.50 -3.98 -3.19
C GLU A 48 -6.28 -5.11 -4.19
N ALA A 49 -6.89 -5.02 -5.37
CA ALA A 49 -6.72 -6.04 -6.38
C ALA A 49 -5.26 -6.14 -6.82
N ILE A 50 -4.62 -5.01 -7.06
CA ILE A 50 -3.26 -4.99 -7.55
C ILE A 50 -2.26 -5.40 -6.47
N PHE A 51 -2.36 -4.81 -5.29
CA PHE A 51 -1.32 -4.94 -4.28
C PHE A 51 -1.60 -5.99 -3.22
N TYR A 52 -2.85 -6.25 -2.93
CA TYR A 52 -3.17 -7.24 -1.91
C TYR A 52 -3.46 -8.61 -2.52
N ARG A 53 -4.28 -8.65 -3.56
CA ARG A 53 -4.59 -9.91 -4.24
C ARG A 53 -3.65 -10.22 -5.37
N GLU A 54 -2.75 -9.30 -5.68
CA GLU A 54 -1.74 -9.48 -6.73
C GLU A 54 -2.33 -9.85 -8.09
N GLU A 55 -3.47 -9.29 -8.42
CA GLU A 55 -4.06 -9.52 -9.73
C GLU A 55 -3.30 -8.75 -10.79
N SER A 56 -3.19 -9.34 -11.97
CA SER A 56 -2.52 -8.65 -13.06
C SER A 56 -3.44 -7.58 -13.64
N LEU A 57 -2.81 -6.57 -14.27
CA LEU A 57 -3.60 -5.53 -14.93
C LEU A 57 -4.50 -6.11 -16.00
N ARG A 58 -4.03 -7.14 -16.69
CA ARG A 58 -4.84 -7.79 -17.73
C ARG A 58 -6.06 -8.51 -17.15
N SER A 59 -5.88 -9.15 -16.01
CA SER A 59 -6.97 -9.81 -15.33
C SER A 59 -8.04 -8.80 -14.93
N ILE A 60 -7.62 -7.70 -14.36
CA ILE A 60 -8.54 -6.65 -13.94
C ILE A 60 -9.24 -6.04 -15.15
N SER A 61 -8.47 -5.79 -16.22
CA SER A 61 -9.03 -5.18 -17.41
C SER A 61 -10.13 -6.04 -18.04
N ARG A 62 -9.94 -7.35 -18.00
CA ARG A 62 -10.97 -8.24 -18.52
C ARG A 62 -12.26 -8.14 -17.71
N LYS A 63 -12.13 -8.06 -16.40
CA LYS A 63 -13.30 -7.94 -15.55
C LYS A 63 -14.05 -6.63 -15.78
N GLU A 64 -13.28 -5.56 -15.97
CA GLU A 64 -13.87 -4.23 -16.13
C GLU A 64 -14.13 -3.85 -17.59
N LYS A 65 -13.77 -4.72 -18.51
CA LYS A 65 -14.01 -4.49 -19.94
C LYS A 65 -13.35 -3.21 -20.47
N VAL A 66 -12.13 -2.96 -19.99
CA VAL A 66 -11.31 -1.86 -20.48
C VAL A 66 -9.93 -2.41 -20.80
N THR A 67 -9.07 -1.59 -21.37
CA THR A 67 -7.72 -2.05 -21.72
C THR A 67 -6.85 -2.11 -20.46
N HIS A 68 -5.82 -2.93 -20.51
CA HIS A 68 -4.91 -3.01 -19.36
C HIS A 68 -4.11 -1.71 -19.22
N GLN A 69 -3.90 -0.97 -20.31
CA GLN A 69 -3.27 0.34 -20.22
C GLN A 69 -4.14 1.31 -19.43
N ALA A 70 -5.47 1.24 -19.61
CA ALA A 70 -6.37 2.09 -18.86
C ALA A 70 -6.30 1.78 -17.36
N ILE A 71 -6.19 0.50 -17.01
CA ILE A 71 -6.05 0.12 -15.60
C ILE A 71 -4.72 0.64 -15.05
N GLY A 72 -3.65 0.51 -15.82
CA GLY A 72 -2.35 1.04 -15.42
C GLY A 72 -2.38 2.54 -15.19
N GLN A 73 -3.09 3.28 -16.03
CA GLN A 73 -3.22 4.72 -15.87
C GLN A 73 -4.01 5.06 -14.61
N ARG A 74 -5.06 4.31 -14.31
CA ARG A 74 -5.81 4.52 -13.08
C ARG A 74 -4.92 4.28 -11.87
N ARG A 75 -4.15 3.20 -11.89
CA ARG A 75 -3.21 2.89 -10.82
C ARG A 75 -2.23 4.04 -10.62
N ASP A 76 -1.66 4.54 -11.71
CA ASP A 76 -0.66 5.59 -11.63
C ASP A 76 -1.24 6.89 -11.05
N ARG A 77 -2.47 7.22 -11.41
CA ARG A 77 -3.13 8.40 -10.85
C ARG A 77 -3.37 8.24 -9.36
N ILE A 78 -3.77 7.06 -8.95
CA ILE A 78 -4.02 6.80 -7.53
C ILE A 78 -2.72 6.90 -6.75
N LEU A 79 -1.64 6.31 -7.27
CA LEU A 79 -0.35 6.36 -6.62
C LEU A 79 0.16 7.80 -6.51
N GLU A 80 -0.05 8.59 -7.56
CA GLU A 80 0.35 9.99 -7.53
C GLU A 80 -0.46 10.76 -6.48
N LYS A 81 -1.74 10.49 -6.39
CA LYS A 81 -2.60 11.11 -5.40
C LYS A 81 -2.13 10.77 -3.99
N LEU A 82 -1.83 9.50 -3.75
CA LEU A 82 -1.34 9.07 -2.45
C LEU A 82 0.01 9.70 -2.12
N ARG A 83 0.88 9.77 -3.12
CA ARG A 83 2.19 10.38 -2.92
C ARG A 83 2.07 11.83 -2.49
N LYS A 84 1.21 12.58 -3.14
CA LYS A 84 1.01 13.99 -2.78
C LYS A 84 0.44 14.14 -1.37
N ILE A 85 -0.49 13.29 -1.00
CA ILE A 85 -1.08 13.35 0.33
C ILE A 85 -0.01 13.07 1.38
N LEU A 86 0.79 12.03 1.16
CA LEU A 86 1.81 11.65 2.12
C LEU A 86 2.93 12.69 2.20
N GLU A 87 3.31 13.29 1.08
CA GLU A 87 4.32 14.33 1.09
C GLU A 87 3.86 15.55 1.86
N ASN A 88 2.59 15.89 1.76
CA ASN A 88 2.07 17.06 2.47
C ASN A 88 2.02 16.88 3.98
N LYS A 89 2.17 15.65 4.45
CA LYS A 89 2.14 15.37 5.88
C LYS A 89 3.51 15.43 6.51
N ILE A 90 4.53 15.51 5.71
CA ILE A 90 5.89 15.62 6.18
C ILE A 90 6.30 17.07 6.19
#